data_b8e6041a44ec30f0c44e8bf8152e2e90
#
_entry.id   b8e6041a44ec30f0c44e8bf8152e2e90
#
_cell.length_a   1.000
_cell.length_b   1.000
_cell.length_c   1.000
_cell.angle_alpha   90.00
_cell.angle_beta   90.00
_cell.angle_gamma   90.00
#
_symmetry.space_group_name_H-M   'P 1'
#
loop_
_entity.id
_entity.type
_entity.pdbx_description
1 polymer ?
#
loop_
_entity_poly.entity_id
_entity_poly.type
_entity_poly.pdbx_seq_one_letter_code
_entity_poly.pdbx_strand_id
1 'polypeptide(L)'
;IASCLQNCSSDHMFQEFPYVGQKCWVQTVIGYPLPAGLEDRDSVTVIEFVREQGRKAGLLDVFPSGCITMGRQGEALAPLAELSAAGVRIFTDDGSGVQDPVLMGRAMQYAKSLGVTMAQHCEVSALTQGAVMNECGCSSDMGVPGWPAIAEEMMVQRDIEMSRVTGASVHFLHLSTARSVDLVRDAKAEGLNVTAEVTPHHLSLTQELLTTFDPVYKVNPPLRSMQDIQALKVGLLDGTIDAVATDHAPHARRDKELSLDQAPPGMIGLETALGVVLSAVDLDPVQIAAVMSRNPARIAQITEQHGHNIGVGDIAHLCVVDLDALWQVDPSKMASKLSCWCQQPCSPGSTPIPLWIDSL
;
A
#
# COMPACT_ATOMS: atom_id res chain seq x y z
N ILE A 1 2.20 7.17 3.54
CA ILE A 1 3.13 6.28 2.81
C ILE A 1 2.35 5.71 1.65
N ALA A 2 2.72 6.04 0.43
CA ALA A 2 2.15 5.41 -0.74
C ALA A 2 3.04 4.21 -1.07
N SER A 3 2.58 3.01 -0.83
CA SER A 3 3.15 1.84 -1.44
C SER A 3 2.62 1.74 -2.87
N CYS A 4 3.54 1.53 -3.78
CA CYS A 4 3.32 1.04 -5.12
C CYS A 4 2.83 2.00 -6.22
N LEU A 5 3.71 2.19 -7.16
CA LEU A 5 3.40 2.55 -8.54
C LEU A 5 3.81 1.34 -9.40
N GLN A 6 2.93 0.40 -9.63
CA GLN A 6 3.19 -0.69 -10.56
C GLN A 6 2.86 -0.25 -11.99
N ASN A 7 3.76 -0.51 -12.93
CA ASN A 7 3.55 -0.45 -14.38
C ASN A 7 3.36 0.91 -15.08
N CYS A 8 3.88 2.03 -14.56
CA CYS A 8 4.03 3.22 -15.41
C CYS A 8 5.34 3.20 -16.22
N SER A 9 5.27 3.56 -17.49
CA SER A 9 6.48 3.82 -18.28
C SER A 9 7.26 5.00 -17.68
N SER A 10 8.59 4.87 -17.62
CA SER A 10 9.52 5.74 -16.90
C SER A 10 9.38 7.25 -17.09
N ASP A 11 8.95 7.67 -18.28
CA ASP A 11 8.93 9.10 -18.65
C ASP A 11 7.73 9.86 -18.11
N HIS A 12 6.64 9.17 -17.75
CA HIS A 12 5.42 9.79 -17.28
C HIS A 12 5.30 9.85 -15.75
N MET A 13 5.98 8.96 -15.03
CA MET A 13 5.83 8.79 -13.60
C MET A 13 6.27 10.01 -12.78
N PHE A 14 7.43 10.57 -13.11
CA PHE A 14 7.97 11.74 -12.42
C PHE A 14 7.40 13.06 -12.96
N GLN A 15 6.82 13.07 -14.16
CA GLN A 15 6.10 14.24 -14.68
C GLN A 15 4.72 14.44 -14.05
N GLU A 16 4.12 13.38 -13.51
CA GLU A 16 2.84 13.47 -12.79
C GLU A 16 3.01 13.97 -11.34
N PHE A 17 4.15 13.73 -10.71
CA PHE A 17 4.45 14.16 -9.33
C PHE A 17 4.42 15.68 -9.10
N PRO A 18 4.79 16.58 -10.03
CA PRO A 18 4.71 18.02 -9.81
C PRO A 18 3.34 18.52 -9.35
N TYR A 19 2.27 17.85 -9.77
CA TYR A 19 0.92 18.23 -9.39
C TYR A 19 0.43 17.56 -8.10
N VAL A 20 0.97 16.40 -7.78
CA VAL A 20 0.63 15.67 -6.55
C VAL A 20 1.17 16.40 -5.32
N GLY A 21 2.39 16.92 -5.37
CA GLY A 21 3.00 17.68 -4.28
C GLY A 21 2.29 19.00 -3.93
N GLN A 22 1.54 19.58 -4.87
CA GLN A 22 0.75 20.79 -4.63
C GLN A 22 -0.68 20.51 -4.13
N LYS A 23 -1.14 19.25 -4.22
CA LYS A 23 -2.53 18.87 -3.95
C LYS A 23 -2.69 17.70 -2.97
N CYS A 24 -1.62 17.05 -2.59
CA CYS A 24 -1.67 15.84 -1.78
C CYS A 24 -0.77 15.89 -0.55
N TRP A 25 -1.20 15.20 0.47
CA TRP A 25 -0.51 14.96 1.74
C TRP A 25 0.81 14.19 1.64
N VAL A 26 1.21 13.75 0.47
CA VAL A 26 2.32 12.85 0.30
C VAL A 26 3.59 13.67 0.20
N GLN A 27 4.25 13.87 1.34
CA GLN A 27 5.61 14.42 1.39
C GLN A 27 6.68 13.34 1.15
N THR A 28 6.28 12.08 1.25
CA THR A 28 7.19 10.94 1.16
C THR A 28 6.49 9.78 0.48
N VAL A 29 7.09 9.25 -0.56
CA VAL A 29 6.63 8.06 -1.27
C VAL A 29 7.64 6.94 -1.06
N ILE A 30 7.17 5.83 -0.51
CA ILE A 30 7.91 4.56 -0.53
C ILE A 30 7.29 3.76 -1.67
N GLY A 31 7.96 3.68 -2.78
CA GLY A 31 7.29 3.19 -3.94
C GLY A 31 8.09 2.39 -4.93
N TYR A 32 7.33 1.74 -5.74
CA TYR A 32 7.69 1.12 -6.98
C TYR A 32 7.28 2.07 -8.11
N PRO A 33 8.01 2.37 -9.08
CA PRO A 33 8.29 1.55 -10.24
C PRO A 33 9.66 1.77 -10.83
N LEU A 34 10.04 0.87 -11.70
CA LEU A 34 11.20 1.06 -12.53
C LEU A 34 10.80 1.17 -13.99
N PRO A 35 11.55 1.93 -14.79
CA PRO A 35 11.45 1.86 -16.25
C PRO A 35 11.58 0.41 -16.72
N ALA A 36 10.92 0.07 -17.83
CA ALA A 36 11.16 -1.19 -18.52
C ALA A 36 12.67 -1.35 -18.76
N GLY A 37 13.25 -2.47 -18.28
CA GLY A 37 14.70 -2.73 -18.35
C GLY A 37 15.52 -2.40 -17.10
N LEU A 38 14.89 -1.84 -16.04
CA LEU A 38 15.48 -1.66 -14.72
C LEU A 38 14.60 -2.40 -13.66
N GLU A 39 14.29 -3.64 -13.95
CA GLU A 39 13.22 -4.38 -13.25
C GLU A 39 13.61 -4.81 -11.84
N ASP A 40 14.91 -4.71 -11.47
CA ASP A 40 15.41 -5.30 -10.25
C ASP A 40 15.88 -4.24 -9.23
N ARG A 41 15.06 -3.94 -8.21
CA ARG A 41 15.47 -3.14 -7.03
C ARG A 41 16.31 -3.96 -6.05
N ASP A 42 16.97 -4.94 -6.59
CA ASP A 42 18.03 -5.71 -5.94
C ASP A 42 19.42 -5.11 -6.16
N SER A 43 19.53 -3.94 -6.80
CA SER A 43 20.79 -3.25 -6.99
C SER A 43 20.81 -1.83 -6.42
N VAL A 44 21.94 -1.44 -5.85
CA VAL A 44 22.20 -0.09 -5.32
C VAL A 44 22.00 0.98 -6.40
N THR A 45 22.40 0.69 -7.63
CA THR A 45 22.29 1.61 -8.77
C THR A 45 20.83 2.03 -9.02
N VAL A 46 19.91 1.08 -8.91
CA VAL A 46 18.49 1.34 -9.10
C VAL A 46 17.93 2.17 -7.94
N ILE A 47 18.30 1.84 -6.70
CA ILE A 47 17.93 2.62 -5.51
C ILE A 47 18.39 4.08 -5.64
N GLU A 48 19.64 4.30 -6.03
CA GLU A 48 20.17 5.64 -6.24
C GLU A 48 19.50 6.38 -7.38
N PHE A 49 19.20 5.68 -8.48
CA PHE A 49 18.46 6.25 -9.60
C PHE A 49 17.09 6.77 -9.16
N VAL A 50 16.30 5.96 -8.45
CA VAL A 50 14.95 6.35 -7.97
C VAL A 50 15.04 7.57 -7.06
N ARG A 51 15.98 7.59 -6.13
CA ARG A 51 16.21 8.75 -5.25
C ARG A 51 16.58 10.01 -6.02
N GLU A 52 17.44 9.87 -7.00
CA GLU A 52 17.86 11.01 -7.82
C GLU A 52 16.71 11.56 -8.64
N GLN A 53 15.82 10.71 -9.19
CA GLN A 53 14.62 11.17 -9.87
C GLN A 53 13.67 11.91 -8.90
N GLY A 54 13.48 11.40 -7.69
CA GLY A 54 12.70 12.08 -6.65
C GLY A 54 13.28 13.47 -6.32
N ARG A 55 14.61 13.56 -6.13
CA ARG A 55 15.28 14.85 -5.89
C ARG A 55 15.15 15.82 -7.05
N LYS A 56 15.22 15.35 -8.30
CA LYS A 56 15.00 16.18 -9.50
C LYS A 56 13.57 16.70 -9.61
N ALA A 57 12.59 15.90 -9.21
CA ALA A 57 11.20 16.32 -9.16
C ALA A 57 10.99 17.45 -8.14
N GLY A 58 11.73 17.43 -7.01
CA GLY A 58 11.84 18.54 -6.06
C GLY A 58 10.62 18.84 -5.23
N LEU A 59 9.63 17.92 -5.19
CA LEU A 59 8.33 18.16 -4.56
C LEU A 59 8.09 17.35 -3.29
N LEU A 60 8.79 16.22 -3.16
CA LEU A 60 8.67 15.31 -2.04
C LEU A 60 9.93 14.46 -1.92
N ASP A 61 10.14 13.89 -0.73
CA ASP A 61 11.20 12.93 -0.51
C ASP A 61 10.76 11.51 -0.92
N VAL A 62 11.63 10.81 -1.65
CA VAL A 62 11.37 9.44 -2.13
C VAL A 62 12.30 8.47 -1.39
N PHE A 63 11.69 7.50 -0.71
CA PHE A 63 12.39 6.42 -0.01
C PHE A 63 12.07 5.09 -0.69
N PRO A 64 12.90 4.59 -1.58
CA PRO A 64 12.66 3.32 -2.27
C PRO A 64 12.78 2.13 -1.32
N SER A 65 11.88 1.17 -1.44
CA SER A 65 12.04 -0.16 -0.87
C SER A 65 13.02 -0.99 -1.72
N GLY A 66 13.70 -1.97 -1.11
CA GLY A 66 14.49 -2.98 -1.82
C GLY A 66 13.69 -4.26 -2.02
N CYS A 67 14.14 -5.14 -2.93
CA CYS A 67 13.60 -6.49 -3.04
C CYS A 67 14.08 -7.37 -1.90
N ILE A 68 13.26 -8.33 -1.45
CA ILE A 68 13.67 -9.42 -0.55
C ILE A 68 14.50 -10.43 -1.33
N THR A 69 14.02 -10.77 -2.54
CA THR A 69 14.67 -11.76 -3.40
C THR A 69 15.14 -11.13 -4.72
N MET A 70 16.16 -11.74 -5.32
CA MET A 70 16.69 -11.32 -6.63
C MET A 70 15.57 -11.31 -7.66
N GLY A 71 15.41 -10.17 -8.34
CA GLY A 71 14.36 -9.98 -9.35
C GLY A 71 12.93 -10.28 -8.86
N ARG A 72 12.69 -10.34 -7.55
CA ARG A 72 11.42 -10.78 -6.93
C ARG A 72 10.98 -12.18 -7.38
N GLN A 73 11.93 -13.06 -7.71
CA GLN A 73 11.65 -14.41 -8.23
C GLN A 73 11.40 -15.43 -7.13
N GLY A 74 11.67 -15.09 -5.84
CA GLY A 74 11.50 -16.01 -4.74
C GLY A 74 12.52 -17.17 -4.70
N GLU A 75 13.64 -17.06 -5.42
CA GLU A 75 14.65 -18.14 -5.55
C GLU A 75 15.90 -17.90 -4.71
N ALA A 76 16.35 -16.66 -4.62
CA ALA A 76 17.55 -16.29 -3.87
C ALA A 76 17.40 -14.91 -3.23
N LEU A 77 18.04 -14.67 -2.08
CA LEU A 77 18.02 -13.37 -1.43
C LEU A 77 18.70 -12.29 -2.28
N ALA A 78 18.10 -11.11 -2.29
CA ALA A 78 18.77 -9.90 -2.78
C ALA A 78 19.96 -9.53 -1.87
N PRO A 79 20.87 -8.65 -2.30
CA PRO A 79 22.03 -8.21 -1.50
C PRO A 79 21.59 -7.24 -0.39
N LEU A 80 20.80 -7.73 0.59
CA LEU A 80 20.14 -6.95 1.63
C LEU A 80 21.09 -6.02 2.38
N ALA A 81 22.32 -6.46 2.66
CA ALA A 81 23.31 -5.65 3.37
C ALA A 81 23.75 -4.43 2.55
N GLU A 82 24.00 -4.63 1.25
CA GLU A 82 24.43 -3.55 0.34
C GLU A 82 23.30 -2.53 0.16
N LEU A 83 22.09 -3.01 -0.06
CA LEU A 83 20.89 -2.17 -0.17
C LEU A 83 20.62 -1.41 1.14
N SER A 84 20.77 -2.06 2.29
CA SER A 84 20.63 -1.42 3.61
C SER A 84 21.70 -0.34 3.83
N ALA A 85 22.95 -0.61 3.43
CA ALA A 85 24.03 0.36 3.48
C ALA A 85 23.77 1.56 2.55
N ALA A 86 23.10 1.35 1.42
CA ALA A 86 22.59 2.39 0.54
C ALA A 86 21.37 3.13 1.12
N GLY A 87 20.92 2.78 2.33
CA GLY A 87 19.85 3.46 3.08
C GLY A 87 18.44 2.90 2.84
N VAL A 88 18.29 1.72 2.24
CA VAL A 88 17.01 1.00 2.21
C VAL A 88 16.66 0.53 3.62
N ARG A 89 15.41 0.70 4.03
CA ARG A 89 14.91 0.32 5.37
C ARG A 89 13.74 -0.66 5.32
N ILE A 90 13.02 -0.72 4.19
CA ILE A 90 11.93 -1.66 3.94
C ILE A 90 12.33 -2.53 2.76
N PHE A 91 12.13 -3.84 2.91
CA PHE A 91 12.36 -4.82 1.85
C PHE A 91 11.07 -5.57 1.57
N THR A 92 10.75 -5.74 0.29
CA THR A 92 9.49 -6.38 -0.12
C THR A 92 9.57 -6.94 -1.53
N ASP A 93 8.92 -8.08 -1.74
CA ASP A 93 8.62 -8.62 -3.06
C ASP A 93 7.14 -8.38 -3.42
N ASP A 94 6.63 -7.19 -3.04
CA ASP A 94 5.22 -6.84 -3.22
C ASP A 94 4.68 -7.18 -4.63
N GLY A 95 3.42 -7.65 -4.66
CA GLY A 95 2.76 -8.19 -5.83
C GLY A 95 3.01 -9.68 -6.08
N SER A 96 3.95 -10.32 -5.34
CA SER A 96 4.21 -11.77 -5.45
C SER A 96 4.32 -12.45 -4.08
N GLY A 97 4.85 -11.76 -3.09
CA GLY A 97 5.18 -12.32 -1.79
C GLY A 97 6.25 -13.42 -1.86
N VAL A 98 6.99 -13.63 -0.79
CA VAL A 98 7.97 -14.73 -0.72
C VAL A 98 7.26 -16.03 -0.34
N GLN A 99 7.14 -16.95 -1.29
CA GLN A 99 6.39 -18.20 -1.11
C GLN A 99 7.15 -19.24 -0.29
N ASP A 100 8.48 -19.39 -0.53
CA ASP A 100 9.31 -20.35 0.20
C ASP A 100 9.52 -19.93 1.65
N PRO A 101 9.03 -20.73 2.64
CA PRO A 101 9.20 -20.42 4.05
C PRO A 101 10.66 -20.48 4.52
N VAL A 102 11.51 -21.30 3.91
CA VAL A 102 12.93 -21.38 4.27
C VAL A 102 13.64 -20.10 3.84
N LEU A 103 13.37 -19.62 2.63
CA LEU A 103 13.95 -18.39 2.11
C LEU A 103 13.48 -17.17 2.94
N MET A 104 12.17 -17.09 3.26
CA MET A 104 11.62 -16.01 4.09
C MET A 104 12.22 -16.02 5.49
N GLY A 105 12.35 -17.20 6.12
CA GLY A 105 12.99 -17.31 7.43
C GLY A 105 14.46 -16.82 7.42
N ARG A 106 15.22 -17.12 6.37
CA ARG A 106 16.59 -16.61 6.19
C ARG A 106 16.60 -15.10 5.97
N ALA A 107 15.68 -14.57 5.16
CA ALA A 107 15.51 -13.13 4.96
C ALA A 107 15.26 -12.41 6.28
N MET A 108 14.35 -12.91 7.11
CA MET A 108 14.03 -12.36 8.42
C MET A 108 15.21 -12.39 9.39
N GLN A 109 15.95 -13.52 9.47
CA GLN A 109 17.15 -13.59 10.29
C GLN A 109 18.19 -12.54 9.88
N TYR A 110 18.36 -12.35 8.58
CA TYR A 110 19.30 -11.36 8.05
C TYR A 110 18.80 -9.94 8.31
N ALA A 111 17.51 -9.67 8.07
CA ALA A 111 16.87 -8.39 8.37
C ALA A 111 17.03 -7.99 9.84
N LYS A 112 16.88 -8.94 10.77
CA LYS A 112 17.10 -8.70 12.20
C LYS A 112 18.49 -8.18 12.49
N SER A 113 19.51 -8.76 11.84
CA SER A 113 20.91 -8.32 12.03
C SER A 113 21.19 -6.95 11.44
N LEU A 114 20.47 -6.55 10.39
CA LEU A 114 20.59 -5.25 9.72
C LEU A 114 19.68 -4.17 10.37
N GLY A 115 18.75 -4.56 11.21
CA GLY A 115 17.77 -3.64 11.80
C GLY A 115 16.77 -3.07 10.80
N VAL A 116 16.41 -3.82 9.75
CA VAL A 116 15.48 -3.43 8.70
C VAL A 116 14.15 -4.17 8.81
N THR A 117 13.13 -3.69 8.11
CA THR A 117 11.77 -4.27 8.11
C THR A 117 11.53 -5.09 6.84
N MET A 118 11.03 -6.32 7.02
CA MET A 118 10.47 -7.12 5.91
C MET A 118 9.00 -6.76 5.74
N ALA A 119 8.61 -6.33 4.56
CA ALA A 119 7.21 -6.03 4.22
C ALA A 119 6.66 -7.10 3.27
N GLN A 120 5.52 -7.67 3.60
CA GLN A 120 4.99 -8.83 2.91
C GLN A 120 3.65 -8.55 2.25
N HIS A 121 3.59 -8.79 0.96
CA HIS A 121 2.34 -9.00 0.23
C HIS A 121 1.83 -10.39 0.56
N CYS A 122 0.77 -10.47 1.35
CA CYS A 122 0.32 -11.73 1.92
C CYS A 122 -0.58 -12.51 0.96
N GLU A 123 0.02 -13.37 0.18
CA GLU A 123 -0.67 -14.21 -0.80
C GLU A 123 0.01 -15.57 -0.93
N VAL A 124 -0.73 -16.63 -0.65
CA VAL A 124 -0.34 -17.99 -1.06
C VAL A 124 -0.77 -18.20 -2.50
N SER A 125 0.15 -17.94 -3.43
CA SER A 125 -0.12 -17.86 -4.87
C SER A 125 -0.70 -19.15 -5.47
N ALA A 126 -0.43 -20.31 -4.86
CA ALA A 126 -1.03 -21.58 -5.28
C ALA A 126 -2.56 -21.63 -5.08
N LEU A 127 -3.10 -20.81 -4.16
CA LEU A 127 -4.54 -20.74 -3.87
C LEU A 127 -5.26 -19.67 -4.70
N THR A 128 -4.53 -18.74 -5.28
CA THR A 128 -5.09 -17.55 -5.95
C THR A 128 -4.95 -17.60 -7.47
N GLN A 129 -4.40 -18.67 -8.00
CA GLN A 129 -4.11 -18.80 -9.42
C GLN A 129 -5.35 -18.61 -10.28
N GLY A 130 -5.33 -17.58 -11.14
CA GLY A 130 -6.43 -17.22 -12.02
C GLY A 130 -7.60 -16.51 -11.33
N ALA A 131 -7.54 -16.25 -10.04
CA ALA A 131 -8.59 -15.55 -9.31
C ALA A 131 -8.70 -14.08 -9.75
N VAL A 132 -9.91 -13.58 -9.83
CA VAL A 132 -10.20 -12.22 -10.32
C VAL A 132 -10.92 -11.33 -9.30
N MET A 133 -11.54 -11.93 -8.28
CA MET A 133 -12.26 -11.25 -7.20
C MET A 133 -12.28 -12.12 -5.94
N ASN A 134 -12.81 -11.60 -4.84
CA ASN A 134 -12.99 -12.40 -3.63
C ASN A 134 -13.81 -13.67 -3.89
N GLU A 135 -13.42 -14.78 -3.24
CA GLU A 135 -14.24 -16.00 -3.22
C GLU A 135 -15.51 -15.76 -2.39
N CYS A 136 -16.65 -15.77 -3.05
CA CYS A 136 -17.97 -15.50 -2.44
C CYS A 136 -19.07 -16.18 -3.26
N GLY A 137 -20.32 -16.14 -2.76
CA GLY A 137 -21.47 -16.53 -3.58
C GLY A 137 -21.54 -15.76 -4.90
N CYS A 138 -21.20 -14.47 -4.87
CA CYS A 138 -21.17 -13.63 -6.06
C CYS A 138 -20.15 -14.10 -7.12
N SER A 139 -18.94 -14.52 -6.75
CA SER A 139 -17.96 -15.05 -7.72
C SER A 139 -18.43 -16.35 -8.37
N SER A 140 -19.11 -17.20 -7.56
CA SER A 140 -19.71 -18.44 -8.04
C SER A 140 -20.88 -18.17 -9.01
N ASP A 141 -21.74 -17.22 -8.68
CA ASP A 141 -22.87 -16.83 -9.52
C ASP A 141 -22.40 -16.20 -10.86
N MET A 142 -21.31 -15.46 -10.82
CA MET A 142 -20.67 -14.88 -12.01
C MET A 142 -19.88 -15.90 -12.83
N GLY A 143 -19.61 -17.08 -12.28
CA GLY A 143 -18.79 -18.11 -12.94
C GLY A 143 -17.31 -17.74 -13.07
N VAL A 144 -16.78 -16.90 -12.17
CA VAL A 144 -15.37 -16.48 -12.18
C VAL A 144 -14.59 -17.08 -11.01
N PRO A 145 -13.28 -17.36 -11.19
CA PRO A 145 -12.45 -17.88 -10.11
C PRO A 145 -12.35 -16.88 -8.95
N GLY A 146 -12.62 -17.37 -7.73
CA GLY A 146 -12.53 -16.58 -6.51
C GLY A 146 -11.16 -16.66 -5.85
N TRP A 147 -10.76 -15.59 -5.19
CA TRP A 147 -9.57 -15.49 -4.34
C TRP A 147 -9.97 -15.78 -2.90
N PRO A 148 -9.62 -16.93 -2.34
CA PRO A 148 -10.03 -17.29 -1.00
C PRO A 148 -9.30 -16.43 0.06
N ALA A 149 -10.00 -16.01 1.10
CA ALA A 149 -9.44 -15.23 2.21
C ALA A 149 -8.26 -15.93 2.89
N ILE A 150 -8.34 -17.26 3.00
CA ILE A 150 -7.29 -18.09 3.58
C ILE A 150 -5.91 -17.92 2.91
N ALA A 151 -5.86 -17.48 1.64
CA ALA A 151 -4.60 -17.25 0.94
C ALA A 151 -3.79 -16.12 1.56
N GLU A 152 -4.45 -15.07 2.07
CA GLU A 152 -3.83 -13.99 2.86
C GLU A 152 -3.51 -14.48 4.28
N GLU A 153 -4.49 -15.04 4.96
CA GLU A 153 -4.44 -15.42 6.37
C GLU A 153 -3.32 -16.43 6.68
N MET A 154 -3.12 -17.42 5.80
CA MET A 154 -2.05 -18.39 5.95
C MET A 154 -0.66 -17.74 5.90
N MET A 155 -0.44 -16.80 5.01
CA MET A 155 0.85 -16.14 4.90
C MET A 155 1.08 -15.17 6.06
N VAL A 156 0.05 -14.44 6.50
CA VAL A 156 0.10 -13.60 7.71
C VAL A 156 0.49 -14.44 8.92
N GLN A 157 -0.20 -15.58 9.15
CA GLN A 157 0.11 -16.48 10.27
C GLN A 157 1.54 -17.03 10.18
N ARG A 158 1.97 -17.48 8.99
CA ARG A 158 3.33 -17.99 8.77
C ARG A 158 4.39 -16.95 9.18
N ASP A 159 4.21 -15.72 8.73
CA ASP A 159 5.23 -14.69 8.94
C ASP A 159 5.20 -14.12 10.37
N ILE A 160 4.07 -14.17 11.06
CA ILE A 160 3.98 -13.95 12.51
C ILE A 160 4.83 -14.98 13.26
N GLU A 161 4.68 -16.28 12.95
CA GLU A 161 5.48 -17.32 13.60
C GLU A 161 6.98 -17.16 13.30
N MET A 162 7.33 -16.75 12.09
CA MET A 162 8.72 -16.45 11.74
C MET A 162 9.26 -15.23 12.49
N SER A 163 8.46 -14.18 12.65
CA SER A 163 8.81 -13.04 13.49
C SER A 163 9.03 -13.44 14.95
N ARG A 164 8.19 -14.32 15.48
CA ARG A 164 8.32 -14.88 16.83
C ARG A 164 9.67 -15.58 17.04
N VAL A 165 10.09 -16.41 16.09
CA VAL A 165 11.33 -17.20 16.19
C VAL A 165 12.56 -16.35 15.93
N THR A 166 12.51 -15.42 14.98
CA THR A 166 13.68 -14.63 14.55
C THR A 166 13.83 -13.32 15.32
N GLY A 167 12.74 -12.80 15.88
CA GLY A 167 12.66 -11.44 16.43
C GLY A 167 12.78 -10.33 15.38
N ALA A 168 12.60 -10.65 14.10
CA ALA A 168 12.63 -9.67 13.00
C ALA A 168 11.36 -8.81 12.98
N SER A 169 11.49 -7.59 12.45
CA SER A 169 10.36 -6.72 12.18
C SER A 169 9.68 -7.12 10.88
N VAL A 170 8.37 -7.34 10.94
CA VAL A 170 7.53 -7.65 9.78
C VAL A 170 6.43 -6.61 9.65
N HIS A 171 6.18 -6.18 8.44
CA HIS A 171 5.08 -5.29 8.08
C HIS A 171 4.17 -5.98 7.08
N PHE A 172 2.89 -6.09 7.40
CA PHE A 172 1.89 -6.69 6.53
C PHE A 172 1.26 -5.61 5.65
N LEU A 173 1.52 -5.70 4.34
CA LEU A 173 1.00 -4.76 3.36
C LEU A 173 -0.51 -4.97 3.17
N HIS A 174 -1.24 -3.90 2.92
CA HIS A 174 -2.64 -3.84 2.47
C HIS A 174 -3.54 -4.99 2.94
N LEU A 175 -3.63 -5.23 4.25
CA LEU A 175 -4.53 -6.27 4.80
C LEU A 175 -5.96 -6.09 4.31
N SER A 176 -6.63 -7.20 4.01
CA SER A 176 -7.98 -7.18 3.45
C SER A 176 -9.00 -8.02 4.23
N THR A 177 -8.59 -8.95 5.09
CA THR A 177 -9.50 -9.88 5.78
C THR A 177 -9.61 -9.62 7.28
N ALA A 178 -10.80 -9.89 7.85
CA ALA A 178 -11.06 -9.80 9.29
C ALA A 178 -10.12 -10.70 10.09
N ARG A 179 -9.86 -11.92 9.59
CA ARG A 179 -9.00 -12.89 10.29
C ARG A 179 -7.54 -12.41 10.32
N SER A 180 -7.04 -11.80 9.26
CA SER A 180 -5.69 -11.20 9.25
C SER A 180 -5.55 -10.12 10.31
N VAL A 181 -6.58 -9.28 10.51
CA VAL A 181 -6.59 -8.27 11.58
C VAL A 181 -6.50 -8.94 12.97
N ASP A 182 -7.28 -10.01 13.20
CA ASP A 182 -7.23 -10.73 14.48
C ASP A 182 -5.85 -11.34 14.73
N LEU A 183 -5.24 -11.96 13.72
CA LEU A 183 -3.89 -12.53 13.80
C LEU A 183 -2.84 -11.47 14.18
N VAL A 184 -2.91 -10.30 13.57
CA VAL A 184 -2.01 -9.18 13.90
C VAL A 184 -2.27 -8.65 15.30
N ARG A 185 -3.54 -8.55 15.71
CA ARG A 185 -3.92 -8.12 17.08
C ARG A 185 -3.32 -9.04 18.13
N ASP A 186 -3.48 -10.35 17.95
CA ASP A 186 -2.94 -11.35 18.87
C ASP A 186 -1.40 -11.27 18.92
N ALA A 187 -0.74 -11.17 17.77
CA ALA A 187 0.71 -11.04 17.69
C ALA A 187 1.25 -9.79 18.40
N LYS A 188 0.55 -8.65 18.25
CA LYS A 188 0.89 -7.42 18.98
C LYS A 188 0.68 -7.53 20.49
N ALA A 189 -0.40 -8.20 20.92
CA ALA A 189 -0.65 -8.45 22.34
C ALA A 189 0.45 -9.31 22.99
N GLU A 190 1.09 -10.19 22.21
CA GLU A 190 2.27 -10.96 22.64
C GLU A 190 3.59 -10.15 22.59
N GLY A 191 3.56 -8.91 22.11
CA GLY A 191 4.74 -8.05 22.01
C GLY A 191 5.67 -8.34 20.83
N LEU A 192 5.16 -9.00 19.78
CA LEU A 192 5.94 -9.27 18.56
C LEU A 192 6.16 -7.99 17.75
N ASN A 193 7.26 -7.93 17.01
CA ASN A 193 7.61 -6.80 16.15
C ASN A 193 6.85 -6.87 14.80
N VAL A 194 5.53 -6.78 14.88
CA VAL A 194 4.66 -6.80 13.72
C VAL A 194 3.92 -5.48 13.57
N THR A 195 3.76 -5.03 12.33
CA THR A 195 2.94 -3.87 11.97
C THR A 195 2.12 -4.20 10.74
N ALA A 196 1.03 -3.48 10.52
CA ALA A 196 0.16 -3.69 9.37
C ALA A 196 -0.37 -2.38 8.80
N GLU A 197 -0.76 -2.42 7.54
CA GLU A 197 -1.41 -1.30 6.86
C GLU A 197 -2.69 -1.74 6.15
N VAL A 198 -3.54 -0.76 5.86
CA VAL A 198 -4.77 -0.94 5.10
C VAL A 198 -4.86 0.12 4.02
N THR A 199 -5.53 -0.17 2.91
CA THR A 199 -5.72 0.82 1.85
C THR A 199 -7.04 1.57 2.01
N PRO A 200 -7.17 2.80 1.47
CA PRO A 200 -8.43 3.53 1.44
C PRO A 200 -9.57 2.75 0.76
N HIS A 201 -9.26 2.01 -0.32
CA HIS A 201 -10.26 1.24 -1.03
C HIS A 201 -10.75 0.02 -0.23
N HIS A 202 -9.90 -0.66 0.55
CA HIS A 202 -10.34 -1.73 1.45
C HIS A 202 -11.13 -1.23 2.66
N LEU A 203 -11.08 0.07 2.98
CA LEU A 203 -11.92 0.69 4.01
C LEU A 203 -13.30 1.12 3.49
N SER A 204 -13.52 1.17 2.17
CA SER A 204 -14.69 1.84 1.58
C SER A 204 -15.43 1.05 0.52
N LEU A 205 -14.78 0.13 -0.19
CA LEU A 205 -15.36 -0.59 -1.32
C LEU A 205 -15.55 -2.07 -1.01
N THR A 206 -16.67 -2.63 -1.47
CA THR A 206 -17.01 -4.05 -1.26
C THR A 206 -16.91 -4.87 -2.55
N GLN A 207 -16.81 -6.17 -2.39
CA GLN A 207 -16.73 -7.16 -3.48
C GLN A 207 -17.91 -7.10 -4.45
N GLU A 208 -19.07 -6.64 -3.99
CA GLU A 208 -20.30 -6.55 -4.81
C GLU A 208 -20.14 -5.63 -6.02
N LEU A 209 -19.20 -4.66 -5.96
CA LEU A 209 -18.90 -3.77 -7.08
C LEU A 209 -18.40 -4.52 -8.32
N LEU A 210 -17.72 -5.65 -8.13
CA LEU A 210 -17.24 -6.48 -9.23
C LEU A 210 -18.35 -7.25 -9.96
N THR A 211 -19.55 -7.33 -9.40
CA THR A 211 -20.71 -7.94 -10.08
C THR A 211 -21.11 -7.20 -11.35
N THR A 212 -20.64 -5.97 -11.52
CA THR A 212 -20.79 -5.19 -12.75
C THR A 212 -19.83 -5.62 -13.85
N PHE A 213 -18.86 -6.51 -13.58
CA PHE A 213 -17.75 -6.88 -14.45
C PHE A 213 -16.83 -5.71 -14.82
N ASP A 214 -16.89 -4.59 -14.11
CA ASP A 214 -16.03 -3.44 -14.37
C ASP A 214 -14.65 -3.65 -13.75
N PRO A 215 -13.58 -3.76 -14.57
CA PRO A 215 -12.22 -4.02 -14.09
C PRO A 215 -11.62 -2.88 -13.25
N VAL A 216 -12.25 -1.71 -13.22
CA VAL A 216 -11.82 -0.60 -12.38
C VAL A 216 -11.77 -0.99 -10.90
N TYR A 217 -12.62 -1.94 -10.48
CA TYR A 217 -12.69 -2.46 -9.11
C TYR A 217 -11.77 -3.67 -8.84
N LYS A 218 -11.04 -4.14 -9.85
CA LYS A 218 -10.12 -5.26 -9.68
C LYS A 218 -8.81 -4.79 -9.05
N VAL A 219 -8.52 -5.29 -7.83
CA VAL A 219 -7.30 -5.03 -7.05
C VAL A 219 -6.78 -6.31 -6.42
N ASN A 220 -5.53 -6.32 -5.98
CA ASN A 220 -4.89 -7.38 -5.22
C ASN A 220 -4.27 -6.82 -3.92
N PRO A 221 -4.67 -7.36 -2.76
CA PRO A 221 -5.75 -8.33 -2.54
C PRO A 221 -7.11 -7.81 -3.00
N PRO A 222 -8.10 -8.70 -3.28
CA PRO A 222 -9.38 -8.27 -3.79
C PRO A 222 -10.21 -7.52 -2.76
N LEU A 223 -11.14 -6.69 -3.24
CA LEU A 223 -12.19 -6.12 -2.39
C LEU A 223 -12.95 -7.23 -1.69
N ARG A 224 -13.20 -7.08 -0.40
CA ARG A 224 -13.80 -8.11 0.46
C ARG A 224 -15.23 -7.75 0.86
N SER A 225 -15.77 -8.53 1.80
CA SER A 225 -17.11 -8.34 2.36
C SER A 225 -17.19 -7.11 3.25
N MET A 226 -18.44 -6.65 3.52
CA MET A 226 -18.67 -5.59 4.50
C MET A 226 -18.18 -5.98 5.91
N GLN A 227 -18.19 -7.28 6.26
CA GLN A 227 -17.69 -7.77 7.55
C GLN A 227 -16.17 -7.54 7.65
N ASP A 228 -15.42 -7.81 6.59
CA ASP A 228 -13.98 -7.57 6.54
C ASP A 228 -13.69 -6.07 6.65
N ILE A 229 -14.41 -5.23 5.91
CA ILE A 229 -14.30 -3.77 6.00
C ILE A 229 -14.51 -3.28 7.43
N GLN A 230 -15.52 -3.77 8.15
CA GLN A 230 -15.74 -3.36 9.52
C GLN A 230 -14.59 -3.80 10.45
N ALA A 231 -14.03 -4.99 10.26
CA ALA A 231 -12.89 -5.45 11.03
C ALA A 231 -11.63 -4.59 10.75
N LEU A 232 -11.39 -4.21 9.50
CA LEU A 232 -10.30 -3.30 9.12
C LEU A 232 -10.46 -1.92 9.77
N LYS A 233 -11.67 -1.35 9.76
CA LYS A 233 -11.98 -0.07 10.42
C LYS A 233 -11.74 -0.13 11.93
N VAL A 234 -12.21 -1.19 12.59
CA VAL A 234 -11.97 -1.41 14.02
C VAL A 234 -10.47 -1.56 14.29
N GLY A 235 -9.75 -2.33 13.45
CA GLY A 235 -8.31 -2.51 13.58
C GLY A 235 -7.52 -1.21 13.42
N LEU A 236 -7.99 -0.27 12.58
CA LEU A 236 -7.38 1.05 12.44
C LEU A 236 -7.65 1.93 13.67
N LEU A 237 -8.86 1.86 14.24
CA LEU A 237 -9.27 2.62 15.42
C LEU A 237 -8.57 2.15 16.71
N ASP A 238 -8.41 0.85 16.89
CA ASP A 238 -7.81 0.26 18.09
C ASP A 238 -6.27 0.16 18.03
N GLY A 239 -5.67 0.54 16.89
CA GLY A 239 -4.22 0.53 16.68
C GLY A 239 -3.64 -0.84 16.31
N THR A 240 -4.48 -1.83 16.02
CA THR A 240 -4.04 -3.11 15.43
C THR A 240 -3.42 -2.88 14.05
N ILE A 241 -4.06 -2.04 13.24
CA ILE A 241 -3.52 -1.54 11.97
C ILE A 241 -2.82 -0.23 12.23
N ASP A 242 -1.54 -0.13 11.85
CA ASP A 242 -0.67 0.99 12.17
C ASP A 242 -0.80 2.15 11.18
N ALA A 243 -1.07 1.85 9.93
CA ALA A 243 -0.94 2.81 8.84
C ALA A 243 -2.02 2.67 7.77
N VAL A 244 -2.24 3.77 7.05
CA VAL A 244 -2.95 3.76 5.78
C VAL A 244 -1.92 3.92 4.67
N ALA A 245 -1.93 2.99 3.71
CA ALA A 245 -1.14 3.05 2.49
C ALA A 245 -2.06 3.01 1.27
N THR A 246 -1.71 3.73 0.23
CA THR A 246 -2.64 3.91 -0.90
C THR A 246 -2.68 2.74 -1.86
N ASP A 247 -1.63 1.95 -1.91
CA ASP A 247 -1.42 0.97 -2.97
C ASP A 247 -1.75 1.56 -4.36
N HIS A 248 -1.20 2.76 -4.62
CA HIS A 248 -1.46 3.53 -5.83
C HIS A 248 -0.87 2.83 -7.04
N ALA A 249 -1.69 2.14 -7.81
CA ALA A 249 -1.30 1.31 -8.94
C ALA A 249 -2.03 1.75 -10.23
N PRO A 250 -1.55 2.81 -10.89
CA PRO A 250 -2.14 3.30 -12.14
C PRO A 250 -1.87 2.32 -13.29
N HIS A 251 -2.89 2.12 -14.13
CA HIS A 251 -2.80 1.33 -15.35
C HIS A 251 -3.30 2.14 -16.55
N ALA A 252 -2.76 1.89 -17.73
CA ALA A 252 -3.23 2.55 -18.92
C ALA A 252 -4.73 2.25 -19.15
N ARG A 253 -5.47 3.23 -19.66
CA ARG A 253 -6.91 3.10 -19.90
C ARG A 253 -7.25 1.86 -20.72
N ARG A 254 -6.50 1.59 -21.79
CA ARG A 254 -6.65 0.42 -22.64
C ARG A 254 -6.55 -0.90 -21.85
N ASP A 255 -5.73 -0.95 -20.79
CA ASP A 255 -5.51 -2.16 -20.00
C ASP A 255 -6.69 -2.39 -19.03
N LYS A 256 -7.32 -1.31 -18.57
CA LYS A 256 -8.55 -1.36 -17.75
C LYS A 256 -9.84 -1.45 -18.59
N GLU A 257 -9.78 -1.38 -19.90
CA GLU A 257 -10.88 -1.65 -20.82
C GLU A 257 -10.93 -3.12 -21.29
N LEU A 258 -9.98 -3.96 -20.85
CA LEU A 258 -9.98 -5.39 -21.06
C LEU A 258 -11.07 -6.08 -20.23
N SER A 259 -11.37 -7.35 -20.54
CA SER A 259 -12.26 -8.16 -19.72
C SER A 259 -11.72 -8.35 -18.30
N LEU A 260 -12.60 -8.62 -17.34
CA LEU A 260 -12.24 -8.71 -15.90
C LEU A 260 -11.11 -9.72 -15.63
N ASP A 261 -11.04 -10.83 -16.36
CA ASP A 261 -9.98 -11.85 -16.26
C ASP A 261 -8.63 -11.33 -16.79
N GLN A 262 -8.63 -10.52 -17.85
CA GLN A 262 -7.42 -10.03 -18.53
C GLN A 262 -6.91 -8.69 -17.99
N ALA A 263 -7.79 -7.86 -17.43
CA ALA A 263 -7.41 -6.57 -16.90
C ALA A 263 -6.47 -6.74 -15.70
N PRO A 264 -5.36 -5.95 -15.62
CA PRO A 264 -4.47 -5.99 -14.49
C PRO A 264 -5.16 -5.46 -13.22
N PRO A 265 -4.86 -6.01 -12.03
CA PRO A 265 -5.34 -5.47 -10.77
C PRO A 265 -4.63 -4.17 -10.43
N GLY A 266 -5.33 -3.27 -9.73
CA GLY A 266 -4.80 -2.00 -9.24
C GLY A 266 -5.71 -0.82 -9.52
N MET A 267 -5.64 0.18 -8.64
CA MET A 267 -6.36 1.45 -8.79
C MET A 267 -5.54 2.62 -8.25
N ILE A 268 -5.90 3.83 -8.63
CA ILE A 268 -5.26 5.05 -8.12
C ILE A 268 -5.88 5.44 -6.78
N GLY A 269 -5.07 5.98 -5.88
CA GLY A 269 -5.51 6.34 -4.53
C GLY A 269 -4.80 7.55 -3.92
N LEU A 270 -3.66 8.02 -4.48
CA LEU A 270 -2.85 9.06 -3.85
C LEU A 270 -3.62 10.36 -3.59
N GLU A 271 -4.34 10.85 -4.59
CA GLU A 271 -5.02 12.14 -4.51
C GLU A 271 -6.32 12.10 -3.68
N THR A 272 -6.84 10.90 -3.41
CA THR A 272 -8.13 10.71 -2.72
C THR A 272 -7.99 10.09 -1.32
N ALA A 273 -6.79 9.62 -0.96
CA ALA A 273 -6.57 8.83 0.25
C ALA A 273 -7.14 9.47 1.51
N LEU A 274 -6.79 10.74 1.78
CA LEU A 274 -7.25 11.43 2.99
C LEU A 274 -8.76 11.55 3.02
N GLY A 275 -9.37 12.03 1.95
CA GLY A 275 -10.83 12.22 1.89
C GLY A 275 -11.60 10.91 2.04
N VAL A 276 -11.11 9.82 1.43
CA VAL A 276 -11.71 8.49 1.59
C VAL A 276 -11.59 8.00 3.02
N VAL A 277 -10.43 8.14 3.65
CA VAL A 277 -10.20 7.72 5.04
C VAL A 277 -11.10 8.49 6.00
N LEU A 278 -11.16 9.82 5.87
CA LEU A 278 -12.03 10.69 6.67
C LEU A 278 -13.52 10.34 6.51
N SER A 279 -13.93 9.94 5.31
CA SER A 279 -15.31 9.53 5.04
C SER A 279 -15.62 8.10 5.53
N ALA A 280 -14.62 7.23 5.56
CA ALA A 280 -14.79 5.82 5.88
C ALA A 280 -14.69 5.51 7.37
N VAL A 281 -13.84 6.25 8.12
CA VAL A 281 -13.51 5.97 9.53
C VAL A 281 -13.54 7.26 10.33
N ASP A 282 -14.21 7.23 11.49
CA ASP A 282 -14.28 8.36 12.41
C ASP A 282 -12.98 8.48 13.23
N LEU A 283 -11.98 9.13 12.63
CA LEU A 283 -10.68 9.38 13.21
C LEU A 283 -10.57 10.85 13.62
N ASP A 284 -10.06 11.11 14.82
CA ASP A 284 -9.69 12.46 15.20
C ASP A 284 -8.40 12.94 14.47
N PRO A 285 -8.10 14.24 14.46
CA PRO A 285 -6.92 14.78 13.76
C PRO A 285 -5.58 14.16 14.21
N VAL A 286 -5.47 13.76 15.49
CA VAL A 286 -4.25 13.13 16.03
C VAL A 286 -4.11 11.70 15.52
N GLN A 287 -5.22 10.97 15.45
CA GLN A 287 -5.27 9.62 14.89
C GLN A 287 -4.96 9.66 13.40
N ILE A 288 -5.51 10.61 12.63
CA ILE A 288 -5.19 10.80 11.21
C ILE A 288 -3.69 11.03 11.02
N ALA A 289 -3.11 11.97 11.77
CA ALA A 289 -1.68 12.24 11.73
C ALA A 289 -0.85 11.02 12.14
N ALA A 290 -1.35 10.20 13.06
CA ALA A 290 -0.69 8.96 13.45
C ALA A 290 -0.67 7.95 12.30
N VAL A 291 -1.83 7.60 11.72
CA VAL A 291 -1.94 6.51 10.74
C VAL A 291 -1.46 6.89 9.33
N MET A 292 -1.44 8.18 9.00
CA MET A 292 -1.03 8.67 7.67
C MET A 292 0.36 9.34 7.64
N SER A 293 1.00 9.59 8.80
CA SER A 293 2.31 10.26 8.85
C SER A 293 3.25 9.61 9.87
N ARG A 294 2.97 9.73 11.18
CA ARG A 294 3.91 9.33 12.23
C ARG A 294 4.22 7.83 12.22
N ASN A 295 3.20 6.98 12.17
CA ASN A 295 3.42 5.53 12.20
C ASN A 295 4.09 5.02 10.91
N PRO A 296 3.65 5.45 9.70
CA PRO A 296 4.38 5.20 8.48
C PRO A 296 5.86 5.58 8.55
N ALA A 297 6.19 6.78 9.05
CA ALA A 297 7.58 7.21 9.19
C ALA A 297 8.37 6.32 10.15
N ARG A 298 7.74 5.85 11.25
CA ARG A 298 8.34 4.91 12.18
C ARG A 298 8.59 3.53 11.55
N ILE A 299 7.62 3.01 10.79
CA ILE A 299 7.75 1.73 10.07
C ILE A 299 8.88 1.81 9.06
N ALA A 300 8.96 2.92 8.32
CA ALA A 300 10.00 3.18 7.33
C ALA A 300 11.34 3.60 7.94
N GLN A 301 11.42 3.82 9.25
CA GLN A 301 12.63 4.26 9.96
C GLN A 301 13.18 5.60 9.44
N ILE A 302 12.29 6.55 9.13
CA ILE A 302 12.63 7.89 8.63
C ILE A 302 12.19 9.00 9.58
N THR A 303 12.03 8.70 10.86
CA THR A 303 11.50 9.64 11.89
C THR A 303 12.41 10.83 12.17
N GLU A 304 13.69 10.78 11.78
CA GLU A 304 14.59 11.93 11.84
C GLU A 304 14.24 13.01 10.80
N GLN A 305 13.51 12.64 9.75
CA GLN A 305 13.18 13.51 8.62
C GLN A 305 11.68 13.81 8.55
N HIS A 306 10.84 12.83 8.88
CA HIS A 306 9.38 12.91 8.74
C HIS A 306 8.65 12.30 9.92
N GLY A 307 7.42 12.77 10.18
CA GLY A 307 6.52 12.17 11.18
C GLY A 307 6.92 12.41 12.64
N HIS A 308 7.93 13.24 12.90
CA HIS A 308 8.32 13.67 14.26
C HIS A 308 7.44 14.81 14.78
N ASN A 309 7.60 15.16 16.04
CA ASN A 309 6.94 16.32 16.62
C ASN A 309 7.48 17.63 16.01
N ILE A 310 6.62 18.64 15.95
CA ILE A 310 7.00 19.97 15.47
C ILE A 310 7.84 20.66 16.55
N GLY A 311 9.08 20.96 16.23
CA GLY A 311 10.04 21.65 17.10
C GLY A 311 10.61 22.91 16.47
N VAL A 312 11.11 23.82 17.30
CA VAL A 312 11.79 25.02 16.81
C VAL A 312 13.12 24.64 16.16
N GLY A 313 13.28 24.98 14.90
CA GLY A 313 14.48 24.64 14.12
C GLY A 313 14.31 23.41 13.21
N ASP A 314 13.19 22.69 13.32
CA ASP A 314 12.89 21.58 12.42
C ASP A 314 12.50 22.08 11.02
N ILE A 315 12.74 21.24 10.02
CA ILE A 315 12.25 21.50 8.65
C ILE A 315 10.72 21.44 8.67
N ALA A 316 10.08 22.45 8.09
CA ALA A 316 8.62 22.59 8.06
C ALA A 316 8.00 21.66 6.99
N HIS A 317 7.92 20.37 7.29
CA HIS A 317 7.11 19.41 6.53
C HIS A 317 5.65 19.46 7.04
N LEU A 318 4.94 20.52 6.69
CA LEU A 318 3.60 20.81 7.21
C LEU A 318 2.58 20.89 6.07
N CYS A 319 1.35 20.54 6.38
CA CYS A 319 0.19 20.79 5.52
C CYS A 319 -0.96 21.35 6.37
N VAL A 320 -1.77 22.20 5.77
CA VAL A 320 -3.00 22.71 6.37
C VAL A 320 -4.18 21.98 5.76
N VAL A 321 -5.07 21.48 6.61
CA VAL A 321 -6.21 20.66 6.19
C VAL A 321 -7.48 21.28 6.71
N ASP A 322 -8.44 21.50 5.82
CA ASP A 322 -9.82 21.79 6.18
C ASP A 322 -10.60 20.47 6.20
N LEU A 323 -10.92 19.99 7.40
CA LEU A 323 -11.61 18.71 7.60
C LEU A 323 -13.10 18.78 7.24
N ASP A 324 -13.67 19.97 7.14
CA ASP A 324 -15.09 20.21 6.83
C ASP A 324 -15.32 20.50 5.34
N ALA A 325 -14.26 20.70 4.57
CA ALA A 325 -14.36 20.99 3.15
C ALA A 325 -14.92 19.78 2.39
N LEU A 326 -15.91 20.04 1.55
CA LEU A 326 -16.49 19.03 0.68
C LEU A 326 -15.95 19.18 -0.74
N TRP A 327 -15.51 18.09 -1.31
CA TRP A 327 -14.98 18.04 -2.66
C TRP A 327 -15.60 16.88 -3.44
N GLN A 328 -15.94 17.14 -4.69
CA GLN A 328 -16.34 16.09 -5.61
C GLN A 328 -15.14 15.70 -6.47
N VAL A 329 -14.79 14.42 -6.48
CA VAL A 329 -13.72 13.90 -7.33
C VAL A 329 -14.07 14.12 -8.80
N ASP A 330 -13.21 14.84 -9.51
CA ASP A 330 -13.32 15.06 -10.95
C ASP A 330 -12.11 14.40 -11.62
N PRO A 331 -12.28 13.23 -12.24
CA PRO A 331 -11.18 12.51 -12.88
C PRO A 331 -10.42 13.32 -13.92
N SER A 332 -11.08 14.31 -14.55
CA SER A 332 -10.44 15.15 -15.56
C SER A 332 -9.42 16.15 -14.98
N LYS A 333 -9.51 16.40 -13.66
CA LYS A 333 -8.65 17.31 -12.92
C LYS A 333 -7.56 16.59 -12.11
N MET A 334 -7.59 15.28 -12.08
CA MET A 334 -6.57 14.49 -11.38
C MET A 334 -5.26 14.49 -12.16
N ALA A 335 -4.14 14.51 -11.44
CA ALA A 335 -2.82 14.38 -12.04
C ALA A 335 -2.61 12.94 -12.54
N SER A 336 -3.04 11.94 -11.77
CA SER A 336 -3.08 10.55 -12.19
C SER A 336 -4.13 10.37 -13.28
N LYS A 337 -3.68 10.15 -14.51
CA LYS A 337 -4.55 10.12 -15.72
C LYS A 337 -5.16 8.76 -16.01
N LEU A 338 -5.15 7.85 -15.06
CA LEU A 338 -5.51 6.45 -15.26
C LEU A 338 -6.72 6.09 -14.40
N SER A 339 -7.38 5.00 -14.71
CA SER A 339 -8.68 4.58 -14.14
C SER A 339 -8.83 4.83 -12.64
N CYS A 340 -9.73 5.74 -12.29
CA CYS A 340 -10.17 5.97 -10.93
C CYS A 340 -11.55 5.35 -10.73
N TRP A 341 -11.74 4.59 -9.66
CA TRP A 341 -13.06 4.08 -9.25
C TRP A 341 -14.10 5.20 -9.03
N CYS A 342 -13.64 6.43 -8.84
CA CYS A 342 -14.49 7.62 -8.71
C CYS A 342 -15.06 8.12 -10.05
N GLN A 343 -14.86 7.45 -11.19
CA GLN A 343 -15.43 7.87 -12.49
C GLN A 343 -16.95 7.65 -12.61
N GLN A 344 -17.54 6.89 -11.71
CA GLN A 344 -19.00 6.82 -11.67
C GLN A 344 -19.56 8.10 -11.06
N PRO A 345 -20.59 8.73 -11.68
CA PRO A 345 -21.31 9.82 -11.04
C PRO A 345 -21.85 9.27 -9.73
N CYS A 346 -21.43 9.86 -8.62
CA CYS A 346 -22.01 9.57 -7.32
C CYS A 346 -23.54 9.66 -7.46
N SER A 347 -24.25 8.56 -7.24
CA SER A 347 -25.70 8.56 -7.23
C SER A 347 -26.17 9.66 -6.29
N PRO A 348 -27.30 10.37 -6.57
CA PRO A 348 -27.84 11.36 -5.65
C PRO A 348 -28.06 10.70 -4.27
N GLY A 349 -27.26 11.05 -3.27
CA GLY A 349 -27.25 10.43 -1.94
C GLY A 349 -25.92 9.85 -1.50
N SER A 350 -24.89 9.78 -2.34
CA SER A 350 -23.52 9.44 -1.91
C SER A 350 -22.91 10.60 -1.11
N THR A 351 -22.34 10.27 0.04
CA THR A 351 -21.72 11.24 0.95
C THR A 351 -20.54 11.93 0.22
N PRO A 352 -20.48 13.26 0.18
CA PRO A 352 -19.32 13.96 -0.39
C PRO A 352 -18.05 13.62 0.38
N ILE A 353 -16.93 13.50 -0.32
CA ILE A 353 -15.62 13.25 0.28
C ILE A 353 -15.06 14.58 0.81
N PRO A 354 -14.75 14.72 2.11
CA PRO A 354 -14.14 15.95 2.63
C PRO A 354 -12.69 16.07 2.15
N LEU A 355 -12.32 17.21 1.56
CA LEU A 355 -10.92 17.52 1.28
C LEU A 355 -10.66 18.99 0.92
N TRP A 356 -9.74 19.62 1.64
CA TRP A 356 -8.95 20.74 1.11
C TRP A 356 -7.57 20.84 1.73
N ILE A 357 -6.56 21.21 0.94
CA ILE A 357 -5.18 21.36 1.39
C ILE A 357 -4.56 22.55 0.67
N ASP A 358 -4.11 23.53 1.44
CA ASP A 358 -3.14 24.53 0.99
C ASP A 358 -1.77 24.20 1.57
N SER A 359 -0.76 24.13 0.72
CA SER A 359 0.64 24.05 1.14
C SER A 359 1.18 25.46 1.37
N LEU A 360 1.69 25.70 2.56
CA LEU A 360 2.52 26.85 2.89
C LEU A 360 3.96 26.63 2.44
#